data_1c167443861e4bbec615be199e406e71
#
_entry.id   1c167443861e4bbec615be199e406e71
#
_cell.length_a   1.000
_cell.length_b   1.000
_cell.length_c   1.000
_cell.angle_alpha   90.00
_cell.angle_beta   90.00
_cell.angle_gamma   90.00
#
_symmetry.space_group_name_H-M   'P 1'
#
loop_
_entity.id
_entity.type
_entity.pdbx_description
1 polymer ?
#
loop_
_entity_poly.entity_id
_entity_poly.type
_entity_poly.pdbx_seq_one_letter_code
_entity_poly.pdbx_strand_id
1 'polypeptide(L)'
;MPTLEIQSEKFTLKADLYGNLPAKRAVVLVHGSSWDALGWRDIAPHFVERGVAALAVNLRGFDGSSGKTGRYVPGKPWSPATDVKAAVALLRERGVREVALVGASLGGSAALGAAMEEDVESVVTISAPVKAVPDEMSALVRGRKLYVCAIGDTLGAAPNVLASFKALKPPKQLLFFGGKEHSRGMFAAPYGPEALEAIVSFVARGSPG
;
A
#
# COMPACT_ATOMS: atom_id res chain seq x y z
N MET A 1 -10.29 -3.43 18.20
CA MET A 1 -9.78 -3.69 16.85
C MET A 1 -9.67 -5.19 16.68
N PRO A 2 -10.46 -5.83 15.82
CA PRO A 2 -10.36 -7.26 15.58
C PRO A 2 -9.16 -7.58 14.69
N THR A 3 -8.45 -8.66 15.03
CA THR A 3 -7.43 -9.25 14.18
C THR A 3 -8.07 -10.34 13.32
N LEU A 4 -7.86 -10.29 12.02
CA LEU A 4 -8.34 -11.25 11.05
C LEU A 4 -7.22 -12.17 10.57
N GLU A 5 -7.60 -13.36 10.12
CA GLU A 5 -6.71 -14.29 9.43
C GLU A 5 -7.00 -14.26 7.92
N ILE A 6 -5.92 -14.24 7.13
CA ILE A 6 -5.98 -14.23 5.67
C ILE A 6 -5.18 -15.42 5.16
N GLN A 7 -5.80 -16.25 4.33
CA GLN A 7 -5.09 -17.33 3.66
C GLN A 7 -4.39 -16.78 2.41
N SER A 8 -3.06 -16.89 2.39
CA SER A 8 -2.21 -16.55 1.25
C SER A 8 -1.42 -17.79 0.84
N GLU A 9 -1.85 -18.46 -0.21
CA GLU A 9 -1.35 -19.78 -0.59
C GLU A 9 -1.46 -20.77 0.60
N LYS A 10 -0.34 -21.36 1.05
CA LYS A 10 -0.30 -22.24 2.22
C LYS A 10 0.00 -21.53 3.54
N PHE A 11 0.05 -20.21 3.53
CA PHE A 11 0.40 -19.39 4.69
C PHE A 11 -0.82 -18.67 5.25
N THR A 12 -0.82 -18.49 6.57
CA THR A 12 -1.82 -17.67 7.27
C THR A 12 -1.18 -16.35 7.65
N LEU A 13 -1.77 -15.25 7.21
CA LEU A 13 -1.38 -13.89 7.57
C LEU A 13 -2.29 -13.36 8.67
N LYS A 14 -1.78 -12.47 9.49
CA LYS A 14 -2.55 -11.69 10.46
C LYS A 14 -2.78 -10.28 9.91
N ALA A 15 -3.95 -9.75 10.17
CA ALA A 15 -4.30 -8.39 9.77
C ALA A 15 -5.21 -7.72 10.79
N ASP A 16 -5.02 -6.44 11.02
CA ASP A 16 -5.82 -5.64 11.94
C ASP A 16 -6.85 -4.85 11.15
N LEU A 17 -8.13 -5.01 11.51
CA LEU A 17 -9.24 -4.30 10.89
C LEU A 17 -9.62 -3.06 11.71
N TYR A 18 -9.64 -1.91 11.05
CA TYR A 18 -10.14 -0.63 11.55
C TYR A 18 -11.44 -0.27 10.81
N GLY A 19 -12.46 0.13 11.55
CA GLY A 19 -13.82 0.29 11.05
C GLY A 19 -14.57 -1.04 10.95
N ASN A 20 -15.62 -1.07 10.14
CA ASN A 20 -16.51 -2.22 10.02
C ASN A 20 -16.59 -2.75 8.59
N LEU A 21 -16.87 -4.04 8.46
CA LEU A 21 -17.23 -4.70 7.20
C LEU A 21 -18.65 -5.28 7.31
N PRO A 22 -19.47 -5.27 6.23
CA PRO A 22 -19.13 -4.76 4.91
C PRO A 22 -19.03 -3.22 4.87
N ALA A 23 -18.20 -2.72 3.97
CA ALA A 23 -18.07 -1.29 3.67
C ALA A 23 -18.12 -1.07 2.15
N LYS A 24 -18.57 0.10 1.71
CA LYS A 24 -18.51 0.43 0.27
C LYS A 24 -17.06 0.44 -0.21
N ARG A 25 -16.16 1.03 0.61
CA ARG A 25 -14.74 1.21 0.31
C ARG A 25 -13.86 0.72 1.45
N ALA A 26 -12.76 0.08 1.11
CA ALA A 26 -11.71 -0.24 2.07
C ALA A 26 -10.33 -0.02 1.49
N VAL A 27 -9.35 0.16 2.38
CA VAL A 27 -7.92 0.26 2.04
C VAL A 27 -7.14 -0.87 2.68
N VAL A 28 -6.26 -1.53 1.91
CA VAL A 28 -5.22 -2.42 2.44
C VAL A 28 -3.98 -1.59 2.74
N LEU A 29 -3.54 -1.59 3.99
CA LEU A 29 -2.36 -0.90 4.48
C LEU A 29 -1.20 -1.89 4.58
N VAL A 30 -0.11 -1.64 3.84
CA VAL A 30 1.02 -2.57 3.70
C VAL A 30 2.29 -1.93 4.24
N HIS A 31 2.86 -2.55 5.26
CA HIS A 31 4.02 -2.03 6.00
C HIS A 31 5.35 -2.16 5.23
N GLY A 32 6.38 -1.44 5.69
CA GLY A 32 7.76 -1.55 5.22
C GLY A 32 8.51 -2.74 5.85
N SER A 33 9.75 -2.98 5.41
CA SER A 33 10.55 -4.12 5.83
C SER A 33 11.03 -4.10 7.29
N SER A 34 10.99 -2.96 7.96
CA SER A 34 11.52 -2.77 9.32
C SER A 34 10.45 -2.61 10.40
N TRP A 35 9.18 -2.79 10.07
CA TRP A 35 8.03 -2.65 10.95
C TRP A 35 6.87 -3.51 10.43
N ASP A 36 5.75 -3.59 11.15
CA ASP A 36 4.61 -4.47 10.92
C ASP A 36 3.28 -3.68 10.85
N ALA A 37 2.14 -4.37 10.81
CA ALA A 37 0.82 -3.76 10.73
C ALA A 37 0.53 -2.79 11.87
N LEU A 38 1.09 -3.00 13.07
CA LEU A 38 0.91 -2.11 14.22
C LEU A 38 1.41 -0.69 13.94
N GLY A 39 2.36 -0.54 13.02
CA GLY A 39 2.84 0.78 12.59
C GLY A 39 1.79 1.65 11.89
N TRP A 40 0.65 1.09 11.50
CA TRP A 40 -0.47 1.81 10.90
C TRP A 40 -1.53 2.28 11.92
N ARG A 41 -1.41 1.90 13.21
CA ARG A 41 -2.46 2.13 14.20
C ARG A 41 -2.84 3.61 14.39
N ASP A 42 -1.89 4.52 14.24
CA ASP A 42 -2.11 5.96 14.39
C ASP A 42 -2.57 6.61 13.06
N ILE A 43 -2.51 5.88 11.96
CA ILE A 43 -2.82 6.33 10.60
C ILE A 43 -4.17 5.78 10.13
N ALA A 44 -4.44 4.51 10.39
CA ALA A 44 -5.65 3.82 9.94
C ALA A 44 -6.97 4.50 10.39
N PRO A 45 -7.09 5.08 11.60
CA PRO A 45 -8.29 5.79 12.02
C PRO A 45 -8.68 6.96 11.10
N HIS A 46 -7.72 7.66 10.49
CA HIS A 46 -8.01 8.76 9.57
C HIS A 46 -8.75 8.31 8.31
N PHE A 47 -8.53 7.09 7.83
CA PHE A 47 -9.31 6.51 6.74
C PHE A 47 -10.74 6.22 7.21
N VAL A 48 -10.89 5.67 8.43
CA VAL A 48 -12.21 5.35 9.00
C VAL A 48 -13.06 6.61 9.18
N GLU A 49 -12.48 7.71 9.64
CA GLU A 49 -13.13 9.02 9.74
C GLU A 49 -13.66 9.55 8.40
N ARG A 50 -13.08 9.08 7.28
CA ARG A 50 -13.53 9.40 5.91
C ARG A 50 -14.43 8.31 5.29
N GLY A 51 -14.93 7.37 6.11
CA GLY A 51 -15.82 6.30 5.65
C GLY A 51 -15.14 5.17 4.87
N VAL A 52 -13.83 5.02 5.03
CA VAL A 52 -13.03 3.96 4.40
C VAL A 52 -12.58 2.98 5.47
N ALA A 53 -13.03 1.73 5.43
CA ALA A 53 -12.49 0.69 6.32
C ALA A 53 -11.01 0.45 5.99
N ALA A 54 -10.17 0.18 7.01
CA ALA A 54 -8.75 -0.06 6.78
C ALA A 54 -8.32 -1.42 7.31
N LEU A 55 -7.63 -2.20 6.47
CA LEU A 55 -7.08 -3.51 6.79
C LEU A 55 -5.56 -3.43 6.75
N ALA A 56 -4.93 -3.36 7.93
CA ALA A 56 -3.48 -3.37 8.06
C ALA A 56 -2.96 -4.81 8.08
N VAL A 57 -2.28 -5.24 7.02
CA VAL A 57 -1.84 -6.63 6.87
C VAL A 57 -0.38 -6.80 7.30
N ASN A 58 -0.10 -7.85 8.08
CA ASN A 58 1.24 -8.37 8.28
C ASN A 58 1.60 -9.30 7.14
N LEU A 59 2.57 -8.91 6.32
CA LEU A 59 3.12 -9.76 5.28
C LEU A 59 3.70 -11.05 5.89
N ARG A 60 3.81 -12.12 5.11
CA ARG A 60 4.40 -13.39 5.60
C ARG A 60 5.78 -13.16 6.21
N GLY A 61 6.02 -13.76 7.37
CA GLY A 61 7.25 -13.64 8.14
C GLY A 61 7.31 -12.40 9.04
N PHE A 62 6.23 -11.63 9.15
CA PHE A 62 6.08 -10.54 10.11
C PHE A 62 5.00 -10.88 11.13
N ASP A 63 5.08 -10.26 12.27
CA ASP A 63 4.23 -10.38 13.46
C ASP A 63 3.01 -11.31 13.37
N GLY A 64 3.15 -12.54 13.85
CA GLY A 64 2.10 -13.57 13.86
C GLY A 64 1.72 -14.16 12.49
N SER A 65 2.22 -13.63 11.38
CA SER A 65 2.04 -14.22 10.05
C SER A 65 3.05 -15.33 9.79
N SER A 66 2.59 -16.45 9.24
CA SER A 66 3.45 -17.60 8.94
C SER A 66 4.33 -17.36 7.70
N GLY A 67 5.36 -18.20 7.51
CA GLY A 67 6.23 -18.16 6.34
C GLY A 67 7.40 -17.20 6.44
N LYS A 68 7.96 -16.85 5.28
CA LYS A 68 9.06 -15.88 5.14
C LYS A 68 8.85 -15.01 3.91
N THR A 69 9.15 -13.72 4.03
CA THR A 69 9.17 -12.80 2.91
C THR A 69 10.23 -13.19 1.89
N GLY A 70 9.81 -13.39 0.64
CA GLY A 70 10.71 -13.71 -0.47
C GLY A 70 11.36 -12.45 -1.07
N ARG A 71 12.53 -12.64 -1.70
CA ARG A 71 13.14 -11.61 -2.54
C ARG A 71 12.40 -11.51 -3.87
N TYR A 72 12.35 -10.31 -4.42
CA TYR A 72 11.85 -10.12 -5.78
C TYR A 72 12.77 -10.81 -6.81
N VAL A 73 12.16 -11.58 -7.71
CA VAL A 73 12.84 -12.20 -8.85
C VAL A 73 12.00 -11.89 -10.09
N PRO A 74 12.56 -11.22 -11.13
CA PRO A 74 11.81 -10.94 -12.35
C PRO A 74 11.18 -12.19 -12.97
N GLY A 75 9.93 -12.08 -13.41
CA GLY A 75 9.19 -13.19 -14.03
C GLY A 75 8.71 -14.29 -13.07
N LYS A 76 8.86 -14.10 -11.75
CA LYS A 76 8.31 -15.03 -10.75
C LYS A 76 7.33 -14.33 -9.82
N PRO A 77 6.30 -15.04 -9.32
CA PRO A 77 5.42 -14.51 -8.29
C PRO A 77 6.24 -14.02 -7.09
N TRP A 78 5.95 -12.81 -6.63
CA TRP A 78 6.63 -12.23 -5.49
C TRP A 78 5.74 -12.26 -4.26
N SER A 79 6.18 -12.96 -3.23
CA SER A 79 5.36 -13.27 -2.06
C SER A 79 4.70 -12.06 -1.37
N PRO A 80 5.33 -10.88 -1.21
CA PRO A 80 4.65 -9.71 -0.68
C PRO A 80 3.47 -9.24 -1.55
N ALA A 81 3.58 -9.24 -2.88
CA ALA A 81 2.47 -8.91 -3.76
C ALA A 81 1.36 -9.96 -3.68
N THR A 82 1.71 -11.24 -3.57
CA THR A 82 0.74 -12.35 -3.38
C THR A 82 -0.04 -12.17 -2.07
N ASP A 83 0.62 -11.75 -1.00
CA ASP A 83 -0.02 -11.50 0.29
C ASP A 83 -1.00 -10.31 0.21
N VAL A 84 -0.63 -9.25 -0.50
CA VAL A 84 -1.53 -8.11 -0.75
C VAL A 84 -2.74 -8.54 -1.58
N LYS A 85 -2.57 -9.39 -2.60
CA LYS A 85 -3.69 -9.92 -3.39
C LYS A 85 -4.64 -10.75 -2.52
N ALA A 86 -4.13 -11.56 -1.61
CA ALA A 86 -4.96 -12.30 -0.66
C ALA A 86 -5.78 -11.37 0.26
N ALA A 87 -5.19 -10.24 0.70
CA ALA A 87 -5.92 -9.24 1.47
C ALA A 87 -7.03 -8.55 0.65
N VAL A 88 -6.78 -8.27 -0.64
CA VAL A 88 -7.81 -7.75 -1.56
C VAL A 88 -8.95 -8.75 -1.71
N ALA A 89 -8.63 -10.03 -1.92
CA ALA A 89 -9.62 -11.09 -2.06
C ALA A 89 -10.51 -11.19 -0.80
N LEU A 90 -9.92 -11.19 0.40
CA LEU A 90 -10.68 -11.20 1.65
C LEU A 90 -11.66 -10.01 1.73
N LEU A 91 -11.22 -8.80 1.39
CA LEU A 91 -12.11 -7.62 1.43
C LEU A 91 -13.29 -7.77 0.45
N ARG A 92 -13.06 -8.31 -0.74
CA ARG A 92 -14.11 -8.58 -1.72
C ARG A 92 -15.09 -9.64 -1.25
N GLU A 93 -14.60 -10.75 -0.66
CA GLU A 93 -15.44 -11.78 -0.03
C GLU A 93 -16.30 -11.19 1.09
N ARG A 94 -15.83 -10.15 1.78
CA ARG A 94 -16.56 -9.40 2.80
C ARG A 94 -17.47 -8.30 2.24
N GLY A 95 -17.67 -8.24 0.92
CA GLY A 95 -18.61 -7.34 0.25
C GLY A 95 -18.07 -5.95 -0.07
N VAL A 96 -16.77 -5.71 0.05
CA VAL A 96 -16.14 -4.43 -0.33
C VAL A 96 -16.07 -4.34 -1.87
N ARG A 97 -16.60 -3.26 -2.42
CA ARG A 97 -16.63 -3.02 -3.87
C ARG A 97 -15.41 -2.24 -4.35
N GLU A 98 -15.01 -1.24 -3.60
CA GLU A 98 -13.91 -0.33 -3.96
C GLU A 98 -12.73 -0.59 -3.02
N VAL A 99 -11.68 -1.23 -3.52
CA VAL A 99 -10.47 -1.52 -2.74
C VAL A 99 -9.35 -0.62 -3.21
N ALA A 100 -8.75 0.10 -2.25
CA ALA A 100 -7.53 0.87 -2.44
C ALA A 100 -6.34 0.15 -1.77
N LEU A 101 -5.14 0.42 -2.25
CA LEU A 101 -3.89 -0.06 -1.65
C LEU A 101 -3.04 1.13 -1.20
N VAL A 102 -2.51 1.09 0.01
CA VAL A 102 -1.52 2.05 0.52
C VAL A 102 -0.34 1.28 1.08
N GLY A 103 0.82 1.45 0.49
CA GLY A 103 2.00 0.72 0.91
C GLY A 103 3.22 1.62 1.10
N ALA A 104 4.03 1.29 2.10
CA ALA A 104 5.23 2.04 2.43
C ALA A 104 6.49 1.19 2.19
N SER A 105 7.50 1.77 1.51
CA SER A 105 8.77 1.09 1.22
C SER A 105 8.54 -0.26 0.51
N LEU A 106 8.95 -1.39 1.13
CA LEU A 106 8.65 -2.74 0.66
C LEU A 106 7.16 -2.92 0.34
N GLY A 107 6.29 -2.48 1.26
CA GLY A 107 4.84 -2.56 1.09
C GLY A 107 4.30 -1.75 -0.07
N GLY A 108 4.93 -0.62 -0.40
CA GLY A 108 4.57 0.17 -1.58
C GLY A 108 4.90 -0.55 -2.89
N SER A 109 6.04 -1.22 -2.93
CA SER A 109 6.41 -2.07 -4.07
C SER A 109 5.47 -3.29 -4.19
N ALA A 110 5.09 -3.89 -3.06
CA ALA A 110 4.15 -5.01 -3.02
C ALA A 110 2.74 -4.59 -3.46
N ALA A 111 2.26 -3.43 -2.99
CA ALA A 111 0.97 -2.87 -3.38
C ALA A 111 0.91 -2.59 -4.89
N LEU A 112 1.98 -2.01 -5.45
CA LEU A 112 2.05 -1.78 -6.90
C LEU A 112 2.08 -3.10 -7.68
N GLY A 113 2.84 -4.09 -7.20
CA GLY A 113 2.88 -5.44 -7.79
C GLY A 113 1.51 -6.11 -7.80
N ALA A 114 0.77 -6.02 -6.68
CA ALA A 114 -0.60 -6.54 -6.62
C ALA A 114 -1.55 -5.80 -7.57
N ALA A 115 -1.45 -4.47 -7.67
CA ALA A 115 -2.28 -3.65 -8.54
C ALA A 115 -2.07 -3.90 -10.05
N MET A 116 -1.02 -4.61 -10.45
CA MET A 116 -0.84 -5.06 -11.82
C MET A 116 -1.75 -6.25 -12.18
N GLU A 117 -2.14 -7.04 -11.19
CA GLU A 117 -2.92 -8.26 -11.38
C GLU A 117 -4.36 -8.11 -10.85
N GLU A 118 -4.57 -7.19 -9.92
CA GLU A 118 -5.86 -6.93 -9.27
C GLU A 118 -6.50 -5.63 -9.79
N ASP A 119 -7.79 -5.66 -9.98
CA ASP A 119 -8.58 -4.46 -10.30
C ASP A 119 -8.85 -3.66 -9.01
N VAL A 120 -7.93 -2.75 -8.68
CA VAL A 120 -8.05 -1.88 -7.52
C VAL A 120 -8.38 -0.46 -7.94
N GLU A 121 -9.15 0.23 -7.10
CA GLU A 121 -9.59 1.60 -7.35
C GLU A 121 -8.41 2.58 -7.38
N SER A 122 -7.47 2.40 -6.45
CA SER A 122 -6.28 3.23 -6.38
C SER A 122 -5.12 2.55 -5.66
N VAL A 123 -3.90 2.99 -5.97
CA VAL A 123 -2.69 2.58 -5.27
C VAL A 123 -1.86 3.80 -4.86
N VAL A 124 -1.46 3.83 -3.60
CA VAL A 124 -0.55 4.84 -3.05
C VAL A 124 0.74 4.16 -2.64
N THR A 125 1.87 4.71 -3.08
CA THR A 125 3.20 4.26 -2.67
C THR A 125 3.91 5.35 -1.88
N ILE A 126 4.50 5.01 -0.74
CA ILE A 126 5.21 5.93 0.15
C ILE A 126 6.67 5.49 0.23
N SER A 127 7.59 6.32 -0.28
CA SER A 127 9.04 6.02 -0.33
C SER A 127 9.35 4.61 -0.88
N ALA A 128 8.59 4.15 -1.89
CA ALA A 128 8.75 2.80 -2.40
C ALA A 128 9.93 2.70 -3.37
N PRO A 129 10.90 1.81 -3.15
CA PRO A 129 12.02 1.59 -4.07
C PRO A 129 11.58 0.72 -5.26
N VAL A 130 10.73 1.25 -6.12
CA VAL A 130 10.07 0.50 -7.19
C VAL A 130 11.02 0.21 -8.36
N LYS A 131 12.14 -0.46 -8.10
CA LYS A 131 13.00 -1.04 -9.15
C LYS A 131 12.36 -2.24 -9.85
N ALA A 132 11.21 -2.68 -9.37
CA ALA A 132 10.65 -3.99 -9.66
C ALA A 132 9.47 -3.95 -10.64
N VAL A 133 9.13 -2.80 -11.22
CA VAL A 133 8.07 -2.71 -12.22
C VAL A 133 8.74 -2.45 -13.56
N PRO A 134 8.90 -3.46 -14.42
CA PRO A 134 9.29 -3.25 -15.80
C PRO A 134 8.31 -2.28 -16.47
N ASP A 135 8.80 -1.41 -17.35
CA ASP A 135 7.96 -0.41 -18.05
C ASP A 135 6.75 -1.02 -18.74
N GLU A 136 6.90 -2.24 -19.27
CA GLU A 136 5.85 -3.03 -19.90
C GLU A 136 4.72 -3.40 -18.93
N MET A 137 5.04 -3.65 -17.66
CA MET A 137 4.06 -4.01 -16.63
C MET A 137 3.36 -2.79 -16.01
N SER A 138 3.95 -1.62 -16.15
CA SER A 138 3.38 -0.37 -15.61
C SER A 138 2.02 -0.03 -16.26
N ALA A 139 1.79 -0.50 -17.50
CA ALA A 139 0.51 -0.34 -18.18
C ALA A 139 -0.63 -1.16 -17.56
N LEU A 140 -0.31 -2.19 -16.78
CA LEU A 140 -1.29 -3.07 -16.14
C LEU A 140 -1.94 -2.43 -14.92
N VAL A 141 -1.29 -1.46 -14.29
CA VAL A 141 -1.86 -0.75 -13.14
C VAL A 141 -2.97 0.21 -13.61
N ARG A 142 -4.22 -0.21 -13.52
CA ARG A 142 -5.38 0.51 -14.08
C ARG A 142 -5.86 1.66 -13.20
N GLY A 143 -5.99 1.45 -11.89
CA GLY A 143 -6.50 2.41 -10.93
C GLY A 143 -5.73 3.74 -10.86
N ARG A 144 -6.24 4.68 -10.06
CA ARG A 144 -5.54 5.94 -9.79
C ARG A 144 -4.26 5.67 -8.99
N LYS A 145 -3.21 6.42 -9.27
CA LYS A 145 -1.88 6.24 -8.65
C LYS A 145 -1.41 7.50 -7.96
N LEU A 146 -0.97 7.38 -6.70
CA LEU A 146 -0.32 8.45 -5.96
C LEU A 146 1.05 7.98 -5.46
N TYR A 147 2.08 8.70 -5.83
CA TYR A 147 3.43 8.49 -5.34
C TYR A 147 3.80 9.59 -4.36
N VAL A 148 4.28 9.21 -3.18
CA VAL A 148 4.65 10.13 -2.10
C VAL A 148 6.06 9.80 -1.65
N CYS A 149 6.94 10.81 -1.57
CA CYS A 149 8.31 10.62 -1.11
C CYS A 149 8.90 11.93 -0.59
N ALA A 150 9.85 11.86 0.34
CA ALA A 150 10.72 12.99 0.66
C ALA A 150 11.82 13.11 -0.39
N ILE A 151 12.16 14.34 -0.81
CA ILE A 151 13.19 14.56 -1.83
C ILE A 151 14.56 14.04 -1.36
N GLY A 152 14.89 14.25 -0.10
CA GLY A 152 16.14 13.81 0.53
C GLY A 152 16.05 12.46 1.22
N ASP A 153 15.11 11.58 0.84
CA ASP A 153 14.92 10.26 1.45
C ASP A 153 16.24 9.55 1.74
N THR A 154 16.48 9.22 3.01
CA THR A 154 17.77 8.70 3.50
C THR A 154 18.15 7.33 2.95
N LEU A 155 17.19 6.56 2.43
CA LEU A 155 17.44 5.29 1.75
C LEU A 155 17.52 5.43 0.23
N GLY A 156 17.53 6.67 -0.27
CA GLY A 156 17.69 6.96 -1.70
C GLY A 156 16.49 6.54 -2.55
N ALA A 157 15.28 6.58 -1.99
CA ALA A 157 14.08 6.17 -2.72
C ALA A 157 13.68 7.16 -3.83
N ALA A 158 13.92 8.46 -3.66
CA ALA A 158 13.40 9.51 -4.53
C ALA A 158 13.72 9.33 -6.04
N PRO A 159 14.95 9.01 -6.47
CA PRO A 159 15.23 8.74 -7.89
C PRO A 159 14.43 7.56 -8.47
N ASN A 160 14.29 6.48 -7.69
CA ASN A 160 13.53 5.30 -8.12
C ASN A 160 12.03 5.60 -8.17
N VAL A 161 11.49 6.35 -7.19
CA VAL A 161 10.11 6.84 -7.18
C VAL A 161 9.81 7.66 -8.43
N LEU A 162 10.69 8.59 -8.79
CA LEU A 162 10.54 9.42 -9.98
C LEU A 162 10.60 8.60 -11.28
N ALA A 163 11.53 7.65 -11.38
CA ALA A 163 11.66 6.78 -12.54
C ALA A 163 10.41 5.90 -12.71
N SER A 164 9.94 5.25 -11.64
CA SER A 164 8.71 4.46 -11.65
C SER A 164 7.48 5.32 -11.99
N PHE A 165 7.38 6.52 -11.41
CA PHE A 165 6.27 7.43 -11.73
C PHE A 165 6.25 7.80 -13.22
N LYS A 166 7.41 8.07 -13.83
CA LYS A 166 7.48 8.38 -15.28
C LYS A 166 6.96 7.23 -16.14
N ALA A 167 7.29 6.01 -15.79
CA ALA A 167 6.91 4.80 -16.52
C ALA A 167 5.40 4.50 -16.48
N LEU A 168 4.70 4.85 -15.39
CA LEU A 168 3.26 4.57 -15.24
C LEU A 168 2.39 5.42 -16.16
N LYS A 169 1.29 4.82 -16.65
CA LYS A 169 0.26 5.55 -17.39
C LYS A 169 -0.66 6.35 -16.47
N PRO A 170 -1.24 7.48 -16.93
CA PRO A 170 -2.29 8.20 -16.21
C PRO A 170 -3.52 7.32 -15.89
N PRO A 171 -4.35 7.67 -14.88
CA PRO A 171 -4.20 8.83 -13.99
C PRO A 171 -3.15 8.58 -12.90
N LYS A 172 -2.25 9.53 -12.71
CA LYS A 172 -1.16 9.44 -11.72
C LYS A 172 -0.80 10.81 -11.15
N GLN A 173 -0.40 10.84 -9.88
CA GLN A 173 0.06 12.01 -9.16
C GLN A 173 1.36 11.71 -8.42
N LEU A 174 2.23 12.71 -8.29
CA LEU A 174 3.48 12.64 -7.55
C LEU A 174 3.55 13.81 -6.57
N LEU A 175 3.77 13.49 -5.31
CA LEU A 175 4.00 14.45 -4.25
C LEU A 175 5.40 14.23 -3.67
N PHE A 176 6.25 15.25 -3.82
CA PHE A 176 7.53 15.33 -3.13
C PHE A 176 7.45 16.34 -2.00
N PHE A 177 7.86 15.92 -0.81
CA PHE A 177 8.00 16.78 0.36
C PHE A 177 9.47 17.15 0.60
N GLY A 178 9.71 18.37 1.06
CA GLY A 178 11.04 18.82 1.49
C GLY A 178 11.40 18.17 2.82
N GLY A 179 12.27 17.17 2.80
CA GLY A 179 12.70 16.43 3.98
C GLY A 179 13.58 15.24 3.60
N LYS A 180 13.92 14.43 4.60
CA LYS A 180 14.83 13.28 4.45
C LYS A 180 14.24 11.97 4.97
N GLU A 181 13.03 12.01 5.48
CA GLU A 181 12.40 10.89 6.17
C GLU A 181 11.98 9.82 5.15
N HIS A 182 12.22 8.56 5.53
CA HIS A 182 11.81 7.39 4.74
C HIS A 182 10.51 6.80 5.27
N SER A 183 9.59 6.47 4.35
CA SER A 183 8.43 5.63 4.66
C SER A 183 7.57 6.20 5.79
N ARG A 184 7.27 5.40 6.84
CA ARG A 184 6.49 5.82 8.02
C ARG A 184 7.05 7.05 8.72
N GLY A 185 8.37 7.26 8.69
CA GLY A 185 9.01 8.44 9.27
C GLY A 185 8.48 9.76 8.72
N MET A 186 7.95 9.77 7.51
CA MET A 186 7.35 10.97 6.90
C MET A 186 6.17 11.52 7.71
N PHE A 187 5.37 10.65 8.35
CA PHE A 187 4.21 11.10 9.14
C PHE A 187 4.58 11.81 10.44
N ALA A 188 5.80 11.62 10.95
CA ALA A 188 6.33 12.33 12.10
C ALA A 188 7.10 13.61 11.75
N ALA A 189 7.32 13.89 10.45
CA ALA A 189 7.99 15.08 9.97
C ALA A 189 7.07 16.33 10.08
N PRO A 190 7.62 17.56 10.02
CA PRO A 190 6.80 18.77 10.02
C PRO A 190 5.72 18.82 8.94
N TYR A 191 5.95 18.20 7.79
CA TYR A 191 4.99 18.06 6.69
C TYR A 191 4.10 16.80 6.82
N GLY A 192 4.27 16.02 7.89
CA GLY A 192 3.55 14.75 8.10
C GLY A 192 2.03 14.88 8.05
N PRO A 193 1.42 15.88 8.70
CA PRO A 193 -0.03 16.10 8.62
C PRO A 193 -0.51 16.36 7.18
N GLU A 194 0.23 17.12 6.38
CA GLU A 194 -0.10 17.38 4.98
C GLU A 194 0.02 16.11 4.12
N ALA A 195 1.08 15.33 4.33
CA ALA A 195 1.28 14.07 3.62
C ALA A 195 0.16 13.07 3.95
N LEU A 196 -0.22 12.95 5.23
CA LEU A 196 -1.30 12.09 5.68
C LEU A 196 -2.64 12.52 5.06
N GLU A 197 -2.97 13.81 5.13
CA GLU A 197 -4.21 14.34 4.56
C GLU A 197 -4.28 14.09 3.05
N ALA A 198 -3.18 14.31 2.31
CA ALA A 198 -3.11 14.06 0.88
C ALA A 198 -3.40 12.59 0.54
N ILE A 199 -2.82 11.65 1.30
CA ILE A 199 -3.00 10.21 1.11
C ILE A 199 -4.45 9.80 1.43
N VAL A 200 -4.96 10.21 2.59
CA VAL A 200 -6.31 9.86 3.04
C VAL A 200 -7.35 10.44 2.10
N SER A 201 -7.22 11.71 1.73
CA SER A 201 -8.13 12.37 0.78
C SER A 201 -8.07 11.75 -0.62
N PHE A 202 -6.89 11.31 -1.08
CA PHE A 202 -6.76 10.63 -2.37
C PHE A 202 -7.55 9.31 -2.38
N VAL A 203 -7.44 8.51 -1.33
CA VAL A 203 -8.15 7.23 -1.19
C VAL A 203 -9.66 7.46 -1.00
N ALA A 204 -10.06 8.42 -0.16
CA ALA A 204 -11.45 8.66 0.18
C ALA A 204 -12.28 9.21 -0.99
N ARG A 205 -11.70 9.98 -1.92
CA ARG A 205 -12.42 10.57 -3.06
C ARG A 205 -13.02 9.53 -4.01
N GLY A 206 -12.43 8.35 -4.14
CA GLY A 206 -12.86 7.37 -5.12
C GLY A 206 -12.66 7.80 -6.58
N SER A 207 -12.97 6.90 -7.50
CA SER A 207 -13.08 7.27 -8.91
C SER A 207 -14.37 8.04 -9.15
N PRO A 208 -14.40 9.09 -10.00
CA PRO A 208 -15.65 9.63 -10.49
C PRO A 208 -16.45 8.51 -11.16
N GLY A 209 -17.69 8.33 -10.75
CA GLY A 209 -18.63 7.36 -11.32
C GLY A 209 -18.96 7.66 -12.77
#